data_f5128960d1d1fab1302290f7f447a287
#
_entry.id   f5128960d1d1fab1302290f7f447a287
#
_cell.length_a   1.000
_cell.length_b   1.000
_cell.length_c   1.000
_cell.angle_alpha   90.00
_cell.angle_beta   90.00
_cell.angle_gamma   90.00
#
_symmetry.space_group_name_H-M   'P 1'
#
loop_
_entity.id
_entity.type
_entity.pdbx_description
1 polymer ?
#
loop_
_entity_poly.entity_id
_entity_poly.type
_entity_poly.pdbx_seq_one_letter_code
_entity_poly.pdbx_strand_id
1 'polypeptide(L)'
;MRLLLPFLLLSFGLNRVFSAEPMIQVLIFSGQNNHNWRETTPKLKAILESSGRFTVDVTDHPEQCDAATLQKHDVLLSNWNTFGKPTVTNWPPALRAALLDFVRSGKGFVSVHAGSSSFYDWPEYHQLAGGAWKIGQTGHGPPHEFTVKLADANHPITRGLTNFITTDELWHRTALQTNINILATAFSAPEWKGSGKDEPVAFTTKFGDGRSFNILLGHDTKGMDSAGFQELLCRGVEWAATGKVSPQNSPTEKSK
;
A
#
# COMPACT_ATOMS: atom_id res chain seq x y z
N MET A 1 21.37 -67.72 -29.73
CA MET A 1 21.30 -66.41 -30.39
C MET A 1 20.18 -65.63 -29.66
N ARG A 2 20.58 -64.74 -28.69
CA ARG A 2 19.64 -63.97 -27.91
C ARG A 2 19.52 -62.57 -28.53
N LEU A 3 18.33 -62.21 -29.04
CA LEU A 3 18.02 -60.85 -29.49
C LEU A 3 17.83 -59.94 -28.28
N LEU A 4 18.61 -58.88 -28.18
CA LEU A 4 18.41 -57.76 -27.28
C LEU A 4 17.57 -56.69 -28.03
N LEU A 5 16.33 -56.45 -27.54
CA LEU A 5 15.54 -55.28 -27.92
C LEU A 5 16.01 -54.04 -27.17
N PRO A 6 16.22 -52.91 -27.84
CA PRO A 6 16.49 -51.66 -27.12
C PRO A 6 15.18 -51.04 -26.58
N PHE A 7 15.18 -50.76 -25.30
CA PHE A 7 14.09 -50.00 -24.62
C PHE A 7 14.29 -48.51 -24.91
N LEU A 8 13.40 -47.94 -25.72
CA LEU A 8 13.39 -46.50 -26.00
C LEU A 8 12.67 -45.79 -24.87
N LEU A 9 13.40 -45.10 -23.98
CA LEU A 9 12.82 -44.23 -22.95
C LEU A 9 12.39 -42.92 -23.59
N LEU A 10 11.04 -42.76 -23.81
CA LEU A 10 10.45 -41.46 -24.14
C LEU A 10 10.38 -40.63 -22.88
N SER A 11 11.23 -39.62 -22.74
CA SER A 11 11.14 -38.58 -21.73
C SER A 11 10.06 -37.57 -22.13
N PHE A 12 8.88 -37.66 -21.52
CA PHE A 12 7.85 -36.61 -21.57
C PHE A 12 8.32 -35.41 -20.74
N GLY A 13 8.88 -34.41 -21.39
CA GLY A 13 9.11 -33.11 -20.79
C GLY A 13 7.77 -32.47 -20.48
N LEU A 14 7.38 -32.38 -19.19
CA LEU A 14 6.28 -31.54 -18.75
C LEU A 14 6.67 -30.07 -18.96
N ASN A 15 6.26 -29.49 -20.07
CA ASN A 15 6.25 -28.05 -20.22
C ASN A 15 5.20 -27.49 -19.26
N ARG A 16 5.63 -26.99 -18.08
CA ARG A 16 4.78 -26.15 -17.24
C ARG A 16 4.49 -24.87 -18.00
N VAL A 17 3.29 -24.77 -18.56
CA VAL A 17 2.75 -23.49 -19.01
C VAL A 17 2.54 -22.64 -17.76
N PHE A 18 3.45 -21.71 -17.49
CA PHE A 18 3.22 -20.67 -16.50
C PHE A 18 2.13 -19.75 -17.07
N SER A 19 0.90 -19.95 -16.64
CA SER A 19 -0.13 -18.95 -16.85
C SER A 19 0.31 -17.68 -16.12
N ALA A 20 0.37 -16.57 -16.82
CA ALA A 20 0.63 -15.28 -16.17
C ALA A 20 -0.47 -15.02 -15.11
N GLU A 21 -0.06 -14.67 -13.91
CA GLU A 21 -1.02 -14.27 -12.87
C GLU A 21 -1.86 -13.10 -13.37
N PRO A 22 -3.18 -13.07 -13.12
CA PRO A 22 -4.03 -11.98 -13.57
C PRO A 22 -3.58 -10.65 -12.95
N MET A 23 -3.72 -9.55 -13.72
CA MET A 23 -3.41 -8.20 -13.26
C MET A 23 -4.37 -7.81 -12.13
N ILE A 24 -3.83 -7.20 -11.08
CA ILE A 24 -4.60 -6.68 -9.95
C ILE A 24 -5.20 -5.33 -10.35
N GLN A 25 -6.51 -5.19 -10.18
CA GLN A 25 -7.24 -3.97 -10.50
C GLN A 25 -7.22 -3.03 -9.29
N VAL A 26 -6.61 -1.86 -9.45
CA VAL A 26 -6.46 -0.84 -8.39
C VAL A 26 -7.32 0.37 -8.73
N LEU A 27 -8.09 0.89 -7.77
CA LEU A 27 -8.71 2.22 -7.88
C LEU A 27 -8.05 3.17 -6.91
N ILE A 28 -7.44 4.24 -7.41
CA ILE A 28 -6.89 5.33 -6.59
C ILE A 28 -7.96 6.39 -6.36
N PHE A 29 -8.27 6.67 -5.10
CA PHE A 29 -9.05 7.83 -4.67
C PHE A 29 -8.14 9.05 -4.58
N SER A 30 -8.45 10.09 -5.33
CA SER A 30 -7.69 11.33 -5.53
C SER A 30 -8.62 12.55 -5.56
N GLY A 31 -8.13 13.71 -5.98
CA GLY A 31 -8.94 14.92 -6.22
C GLY A 31 -8.97 15.91 -5.06
N GLN A 32 -8.77 15.43 -3.81
CA GLN A 32 -8.68 16.28 -2.62
C GLN A 32 -7.61 15.76 -1.66
N ASN A 33 -6.64 16.61 -1.34
CA ASN A 33 -5.59 16.32 -0.35
C ASN A 33 -4.94 17.67 0.05
N ASN A 34 -4.48 17.80 1.29
CA ASN A 34 -3.71 18.96 1.73
C ASN A 34 -2.27 19.00 1.17
N HIS A 35 -1.81 17.89 0.55
CA HIS A 35 -0.57 17.79 -0.20
C HIS A 35 -0.82 17.93 -1.72
N ASN A 36 0.25 17.98 -2.52
CA ASN A 36 0.13 18.11 -3.97
C ASN A 36 -0.28 16.78 -4.64
N TRP A 37 -1.56 16.41 -4.49
CA TRP A 37 -2.10 15.18 -5.07
C TRP A 37 -2.03 15.15 -6.61
N ARG A 38 -1.98 16.33 -7.26
CA ARG A 38 -1.82 16.41 -8.73
C ARG A 38 -0.48 15.90 -9.23
N GLU A 39 0.53 15.85 -8.36
CA GLU A 39 1.82 15.24 -8.64
C GLU A 39 1.94 13.83 -8.03
N THR A 40 1.48 13.65 -6.78
CA THR A 40 1.64 12.37 -6.08
C THR A 40 0.74 11.27 -6.65
N THR A 41 -0.50 11.57 -7.09
CA THR A 41 -1.38 10.56 -7.68
C THR A 41 -0.84 9.97 -8.98
N PRO A 42 -0.41 10.77 -9.99
CA PRO A 42 0.25 10.21 -11.18
C PRO A 42 1.51 9.42 -10.86
N LYS A 43 2.29 9.84 -9.85
CA LYS A 43 3.50 9.13 -9.41
C LYS A 43 3.15 7.76 -8.82
N LEU A 44 2.14 7.66 -7.95
CA LEU A 44 1.65 6.40 -7.39
C LEU A 44 1.18 5.44 -8.49
N LYS A 45 0.38 5.95 -9.45
CA LYS A 45 -0.05 5.18 -10.62
C LYS A 45 1.15 4.64 -11.40
N ALA A 46 2.11 5.50 -11.73
CA ALA A 46 3.29 5.11 -12.49
C ALA A 46 4.14 4.05 -11.76
N ILE A 47 4.34 4.17 -10.45
CA ILE A 47 5.05 3.18 -9.64
C ILE A 47 4.36 1.81 -9.72
N LEU A 48 3.05 1.78 -9.52
CA LEU A 48 2.29 0.53 -9.56
C LEU A 48 2.33 -0.12 -10.94
N GLU A 49 2.02 0.63 -11.99
CA GLU A 49 1.98 0.11 -13.37
C GLU A 49 3.36 -0.34 -13.86
N SER A 50 4.44 0.36 -13.47
CA SER A 50 5.81 -0.01 -13.86
C SER A 50 6.26 -1.38 -13.33
N SER A 51 5.63 -1.87 -12.27
CA SER A 51 5.88 -3.21 -11.73
C SER A 51 5.35 -4.33 -12.66
N GLY A 52 4.48 -4.01 -13.62
CA GLY A 52 3.85 -4.98 -14.51
C GLY A 52 2.81 -5.88 -13.83
N ARG A 53 2.39 -5.55 -12.60
CA ARG A 53 1.49 -6.37 -11.79
C ARG A 53 0.10 -5.76 -11.63
N PHE A 54 -0.06 -4.45 -11.92
CA PHE A 54 -1.29 -3.71 -11.65
C PHE A 54 -1.83 -3.02 -12.90
N THR A 55 -3.17 -2.93 -12.96
CA THR A 55 -3.91 -1.98 -13.80
C THR A 55 -4.51 -0.95 -12.86
N VAL A 56 -4.31 0.35 -13.12
CA VAL A 56 -4.65 1.41 -12.19
C VAL A 56 -5.64 2.41 -12.78
N ASP A 57 -6.84 2.42 -12.22
CA ASP A 57 -7.82 3.48 -12.44
C ASP A 57 -7.66 4.58 -11.37
N VAL A 58 -8.04 5.80 -11.71
CA VAL A 58 -8.00 6.96 -10.81
C VAL A 58 -9.36 7.66 -10.87
N THR A 59 -9.86 8.07 -9.70
CA THR A 59 -10.99 8.99 -9.63
C THR A 59 -10.64 10.20 -8.77
N ASP A 60 -10.91 11.38 -9.29
CA ASP A 60 -10.77 12.64 -8.56
C ASP A 60 -12.06 13.02 -7.80
N HIS A 61 -13.09 12.19 -7.91
CA HIS A 61 -14.40 12.35 -7.29
C HIS A 61 -14.85 11.05 -6.60
N PRO A 62 -14.12 10.58 -5.55
CA PRO A 62 -14.50 9.35 -4.84
C PRO A 62 -15.94 9.39 -4.33
N GLU A 63 -16.43 10.58 -3.93
CA GLU A 63 -17.80 10.79 -3.41
C GLU A 63 -18.90 10.47 -4.42
N GLN A 64 -18.56 10.34 -5.70
CA GLN A 64 -19.48 9.97 -6.79
C GLN A 64 -19.45 8.46 -7.11
N CYS A 65 -18.54 7.70 -6.50
CA CYS A 65 -18.48 6.26 -6.70
C CYS A 65 -19.66 5.55 -6.01
N ASP A 66 -20.05 4.43 -6.59
CA ASP A 66 -21.04 3.51 -6.05
C ASP A 66 -20.43 2.12 -5.80
N ALA A 67 -21.18 1.23 -5.20
CA ALA A 67 -20.77 -0.14 -4.94
C ALA A 67 -20.34 -0.88 -6.22
N ALA A 68 -21.05 -0.66 -7.34
CA ALA A 68 -20.74 -1.32 -8.61
C ALA A 68 -19.38 -0.85 -9.17
N THR A 69 -19.04 0.42 -8.98
CA THR A 69 -17.72 0.97 -9.34
C THR A 69 -16.63 0.33 -8.49
N LEU A 70 -16.82 0.23 -7.16
CA LEU A 70 -15.81 -0.36 -6.28
C LEU A 70 -15.57 -1.84 -6.62
N GLN A 71 -16.63 -2.61 -6.90
CA GLN A 71 -16.55 -4.06 -7.14
C GLN A 71 -15.77 -4.45 -8.42
N LYS A 72 -15.49 -3.52 -9.32
CA LYS A 72 -14.64 -3.75 -10.50
C LYS A 72 -13.15 -3.90 -10.13
N HIS A 73 -12.78 -3.57 -8.89
CA HIS A 73 -11.39 -3.52 -8.43
C HIS A 73 -11.13 -4.59 -7.36
N ASP A 74 -9.85 -4.87 -7.14
CA ASP A 74 -9.38 -5.81 -6.12
C ASP A 74 -8.88 -5.09 -4.88
N VAL A 75 -8.47 -3.82 -5.06
CA VAL A 75 -7.94 -2.98 -3.98
C VAL A 75 -8.24 -1.50 -4.25
N LEU A 76 -8.61 -0.79 -3.19
CA LEU A 76 -8.78 0.65 -3.19
C LEU A 76 -7.58 1.30 -2.52
N LEU A 77 -6.98 2.31 -3.16
CA LEU A 77 -5.86 3.07 -2.62
C LEU A 77 -6.29 4.51 -2.37
N SER A 78 -6.20 4.97 -1.11
CA SER A 78 -6.54 6.35 -0.74
C SER A 78 -5.29 7.24 -0.75
N ASN A 79 -5.27 8.20 -1.68
CA ASN A 79 -4.44 9.41 -1.68
C ASN A 79 -5.34 10.65 -1.52
N TRP A 80 -6.42 10.52 -0.77
CA TRP A 80 -7.47 11.51 -0.57
C TRP A 80 -7.69 11.77 0.91
N ASN A 81 -7.90 13.02 1.33
CA ASN A 81 -8.15 13.33 2.73
C ASN A 81 -9.09 14.53 2.95
N THR A 82 -9.55 14.66 4.19
CA THR A 82 -10.36 15.80 4.69
C THR A 82 -9.55 16.74 5.57
N PHE A 83 -8.22 16.66 5.58
CA PHE A 83 -7.39 17.54 6.41
C PHE A 83 -7.33 18.96 5.84
N GLY A 84 -7.20 19.95 6.71
CA GLY A 84 -7.07 21.35 6.32
C GLY A 84 -8.42 22.01 5.99
N LYS A 85 -8.60 22.44 4.75
CA LYS A 85 -9.82 23.12 4.25
C LYS A 85 -10.46 22.28 3.13
N PRO A 86 -11.10 21.17 3.44
CA PRO A 86 -11.66 20.29 2.43
C PRO A 86 -12.90 20.93 1.77
N THR A 87 -13.06 20.67 0.47
CA THR A 87 -14.30 20.98 -0.27
C THR A 87 -15.36 19.92 0.04
N VAL A 88 -14.94 18.63 0.06
CA VAL A 88 -15.78 17.50 0.45
C VAL A 88 -15.38 17.09 1.86
N THR A 89 -16.29 17.25 2.84
CA THR A 89 -16.04 16.94 4.25
C THR A 89 -16.47 15.53 4.64
N ASN A 90 -17.38 14.92 3.87
CA ASN A 90 -17.87 13.58 4.10
C ASN A 90 -18.30 12.92 2.79
N TRP A 91 -18.33 11.60 2.78
CA TRP A 91 -18.88 10.83 1.68
C TRP A 91 -20.34 10.45 1.92
N PRO A 92 -21.14 10.25 0.85
CA PRO A 92 -22.52 9.78 0.99
C PRO A 92 -22.58 8.49 1.83
N PRO A 93 -23.60 8.31 2.66
CA PRO A 93 -23.75 7.12 3.52
C PRO A 93 -23.69 5.80 2.73
N ALA A 94 -24.26 5.79 1.52
CA ALA A 94 -24.22 4.61 0.63
C ALA A 94 -22.78 4.24 0.22
N LEU A 95 -21.93 5.23 -0.10
CA LEU A 95 -20.53 4.98 -0.42
C LEU A 95 -19.74 4.54 0.82
N ARG A 96 -20.00 5.15 1.98
CA ARG A 96 -19.35 4.75 3.24
C ARG A 96 -19.65 3.28 3.55
N ALA A 97 -20.91 2.86 3.44
CA ALA A 97 -21.31 1.46 3.59
C ALA A 97 -20.63 0.57 2.55
N ALA A 98 -20.68 0.95 1.27
CA ALA A 98 -20.09 0.19 0.18
C ALA A 98 -18.57 -0.03 0.34
N LEU A 99 -17.82 0.99 0.82
CA LEU A 99 -16.39 0.86 1.12
C LEU A 99 -16.14 -0.17 2.23
N LEU A 100 -16.88 -0.09 3.32
CA LEU A 100 -16.70 -1.03 4.43
C LEU A 100 -17.07 -2.46 4.00
N ASP A 101 -18.14 -2.64 3.25
CA ASP A 101 -18.57 -3.95 2.75
C ASP A 101 -17.61 -4.50 1.70
N PHE A 102 -17.06 -3.65 0.83
CA PHE A 102 -16.01 -4.03 -0.12
C PHE A 102 -14.82 -4.68 0.62
N VAL A 103 -14.32 -4.03 1.66
CA VAL A 103 -13.17 -4.58 2.38
C VAL A 103 -13.58 -5.77 3.25
N ARG A 104 -14.73 -5.72 3.95
CA ARG A 104 -15.21 -6.86 4.75
C ARG A 104 -15.37 -8.14 3.94
N SER A 105 -15.70 -8.03 2.65
CA SER A 105 -15.87 -9.17 1.73
C SER A 105 -14.55 -9.80 1.26
N GLY A 106 -13.39 -9.34 1.74
CA GLY A 106 -12.08 -9.93 1.43
C GLY A 106 -11.21 -9.11 0.49
N LYS A 107 -11.71 -7.96 -0.02
CA LYS A 107 -10.96 -7.04 -0.87
C LYS A 107 -9.94 -6.20 -0.07
N GLY A 108 -9.04 -5.50 -0.80
CA GLY A 108 -7.96 -4.73 -0.21
C GLY A 108 -8.25 -3.25 -0.02
N PHE A 109 -7.64 -2.65 1.01
CA PHE A 109 -7.56 -1.21 1.19
C PHE A 109 -6.12 -0.79 1.46
N VAL A 110 -5.69 0.32 0.84
CA VAL A 110 -4.37 0.91 1.07
C VAL A 110 -4.53 2.41 1.35
N SER A 111 -3.80 2.92 2.34
CA SER A 111 -3.70 4.35 2.61
C SER A 111 -2.26 4.79 2.46
N VAL A 112 -2.03 5.88 1.71
CA VAL A 112 -0.72 6.47 1.51
C VAL A 112 -0.68 7.81 2.22
N HIS A 113 0.32 8.01 3.07
CA HIS A 113 0.60 9.22 3.81
C HIS A 113 -0.68 9.81 4.45
N ALA A 114 -1.07 11.00 4.04
CA ALA A 114 -2.25 11.70 4.57
C ALA A 114 -3.60 11.06 4.18
N GLY A 115 -3.63 9.98 3.40
CA GLY A 115 -4.86 9.25 3.11
C GLY A 115 -5.60 8.77 4.36
N SER A 116 -4.88 8.54 5.47
CA SER A 116 -5.46 8.22 6.77
C SER A 116 -5.95 9.45 7.56
N SER A 117 -5.69 10.68 7.10
CA SER A 117 -6.09 11.96 7.75
C SER A 117 -7.49 12.39 7.33
N SER A 118 -8.45 11.47 7.37
CA SER A 118 -9.81 11.69 6.87
C SER A 118 -10.86 11.30 7.90
N PHE A 119 -12.03 11.93 7.80
CA PHE A 119 -13.26 11.50 8.47
C PHE A 119 -13.11 11.31 9.98
N TYR A 120 -12.73 12.38 10.69
CA TYR A 120 -12.52 12.34 12.15
C TYR A 120 -13.74 11.91 12.96
N ASP A 121 -14.92 11.93 12.34
CA ASP A 121 -16.21 11.50 12.86
C ASP A 121 -16.64 10.10 12.38
N TRP A 122 -15.72 9.36 11.70
CA TRP A 122 -15.99 8.02 11.16
C TRP A 122 -15.01 6.98 11.70
N PRO A 123 -15.26 6.42 12.90
CA PRO A 123 -14.35 5.48 13.56
C PRO A 123 -14.04 4.23 12.74
N GLU A 124 -15.00 3.72 11.95
CA GLU A 124 -14.80 2.53 11.11
C GLU A 124 -13.77 2.78 10.01
N TYR A 125 -13.68 4.00 9.47
CA TYR A 125 -12.61 4.35 8.53
C TYR A 125 -11.23 4.28 9.19
N HIS A 126 -11.10 4.75 10.45
CA HIS A 126 -9.84 4.65 11.18
C HIS A 126 -9.49 3.21 11.55
N GLN A 127 -10.49 2.36 11.82
CA GLN A 127 -10.28 0.91 12.00
C GLN A 127 -9.80 0.27 10.70
N LEU A 128 -10.44 0.62 9.57
CA LEU A 128 -10.06 0.17 8.24
C LEU A 128 -8.63 0.58 7.89
N ALA A 129 -8.24 1.83 8.11
CA ALA A 129 -6.89 2.33 7.86
C ALA A 129 -5.85 1.77 8.85
N GLY A 130 -6.26 1.28 10.03
CA GLY A 130 -5.35 0.81 11.09
C GLY A 130 -4.66 1.90 11.88
N GLY A 131 -4.82 3.16 11.50
CA GLY A 131 -4.28 4.33 12.17
C GLY A 131 -4.68 5.61 11.48
N ALA A 132 -4.58 6.73 12.20
CA ALA A 132 -5.00 8.03 11.70
C ALA A 132 -4.14 9.16 12.27
N TRP A 133 -4.07 10.27 11.54
CA TRP A 133 -3.66 11.54 12.12
C TRP A 133 -4.68 11.97 13.18
N LYS A 134 -4.23 12.24 14.39
CA LYS A 134 -5.10 12.77 15.46
C LYS A 134 -4.70 14.19 15.79
N ILE A 135 -5.61 15.13 15.59
CA ILE A 135 -5.43 16.56 15.89
C ILE A 135 -5.05 16.74 17.37
N GLY A 136 -4.01 17.52 17.63
CA GLY A 136 -3.49 17.77 18.98
C GLY A 136 -2.62 16.64 19.57
N GLN A 137 -2.44 15.52 18.86
CA GLN A 137 -1.59 14.41 19.27
C GLN A 137 -0.49 14.08 18.24
N THR A 138 -0.90 13.79 16.99
CA THR A 138 0.02 13.46 15.91
C THR A 138 0.73 14.72 15.43
N GLY A 139 2.01 14.60 15.13
CA GLY A 139 2.82 15.68 14.60
C GLY A 139 3.90 15.16 13.66
N HIS A 140 4.63 16.10 13.08
CA HIS A 140 5.81 15.83 12.24
C HIS A 140 6.80 17.00 12.32
N GLY A 141 8.03 16.76 11.93
CA GLY A 141 9.02 17.79 11.62
C GLY A 141 9.03 18.14 10.13
N PRO A 142 9.97 18.98 9.68
CA PRO A 142 10.18 19.19 8.25
C PRO A 142 10.66 17.90 7.58
N PRO A 143 10.43 17.72 6.26
CA PRO A 143 11.01 16.62 5.51
C PRO A 143 12.54 16.57 5.69
N HIS A 144 13.08 15.40 5.97
CA HIS A 144 14.51 15.17 6.19
C HIS A 144 14.86 13.72 5.81
N GLU A 145 16.16 13.44 5.76
CA GLU A 145 16.65 12.09 5.50
C GLU A 145 16.63 11.26 6.79
N PHE A 146 16.12 10.04 6.70
CA PHE A 146 16.14 9.07 7.79
C PHE A 146 16.17 7.63 7.26
N THR A 147 16.55 6.71 8.15
CA THR A 147 16.54 5.28 7.87
C THR A 147 15.21 4.65 8.26
N VAL A 148 14.58 3.97 7.32
CA VAL A 148 13.45 3.08 7.57
C VAL A 148 13.98 1.70 7.94
N LYS A 149 13.59 1.21 9.11
CA LYS A 149 13.96 -0.10 9.67
C LYS A 149 12.79 -1.06 9.54
N LEU A 150 13.03 -2.26 9.03
CA LEU A 150 12.02 -3.32 8.96
C LEU A 150 11.83 -3.93 10.34
N ALA A 151 10.60 -3.89 10.85
CA ALA A 151 10.23 -4.40 12.18
C ALA A 151 9.75 -5.85 12.14
N ASP A 152 9.13 -6.31 11.04
CA ASP A 152 8.71 -7.70 10.83
C ASP A 152 9.30 -8.22 9.51
N ALA A 153 10.44 -8.87 9.57
CA ALA A 153 11.13 -9.43 8.40
C ALA A 153 10.45 -10.70 7.84
N ASN A 154 9.47 -11.27 8.53
CA ASN A 154 8.79 -12.51 8.12
C ASN A 154 7.48 -12.24 7.36
N HIS A 155 6.93 -11.04 7.48
CA HIS A 155 5.69 -10.70 6.78
C HIS A 155 5.90 -10.73 5.26
N PRO A 156 4.92 -11.19 4.45
CA PRO A 156 5.06 -11.23 2.98
C PRO A 156 5.50 -9.91 2.35
N ILE A 157 5.03 -8.77 2.85
CA ILE A 157 5.39 -7.43 2.35
C ILE A 157 6.88 -7.13 2.54
N THR A 158 7.45 -7.50 3.67
CA THR A 158 8.82 -7.11 4.07
C THR A 158 9.86 -8.20 3.87
N ARG A 159 9.42 -9.44 3.66
CA ARG A 159 10.33 -10.58 3.49
C ARG A 159 11.36 -10.35 2.39
N GLY A 160 12.63 -10.44 2.75
CA GLY A 160 13.75 -10.27 1.81
C GLY A 160 14.06 -8.82 1.47
N LEU A 161 13.32 -7.84 1.99
CA LEU A 161 13.72 -6.44 1.93
C LEU A 161 14.81 -6.15 2.97
N THR A 162 15.52 -5.04 2.77
CA THR A 162 16.50 -4.50 3.72
C THR A 162 16.07 -3.12 4.18
N ASN A 163 16.62 -2.65 5.29
CA ASN A 163 16.48 -1.27 5.72
C ASN A 163 16.92 -0.33 4.59
N PHE A 164 16.28 0.82 4.47
CA PHE A 164 16.57 1.77 3.41
C PHE A 164 16.53 3.22 3.92
N ILE A 165 17.16 4.12 3.18
CA ILE A 165 17.16 5.55 3.44
C ILE A 165 16.12 6.20 2.55
N THR A 166 15.39 7.17 3.11
CA THR A 166 14.46 8.03 2.37
C THR A 166 14.56 9.47 2.85
N THR A 167 14.14 10.43 2.03
CA THR A 167 13.87 11.81 2.44
C THR A 167 12.39 12.03 2.39
N ASP A 168 11.74 12.19 3.54
CA ASP A 168 10.30 12.28 3.63
C ASP A 168 9.87 13.05 4.89
N GLU A 169 8.57 13.27 5.06
CA GLU A 169 7.97 13.76 6.29
C GLU A 169 7.72 12.61 7.25
N LEU A 170 8.38 12.61 8.39
CA LEU A 170 8.23 11.55 9.39
C LEU A 170 7.19 11.94 10.44
N TRP A 171 6.07 11.24 10.43
CA TRP A 171 5.04 11.41 11.46
C TRP A 171 5.43 10.76 12.78
N HIS A 172 4.99 11.36 13.87
CA HIS A 172 5.14 10.80 15.22
C HIS A 172 3.83 10.85 15.99
N ARG A 173 3.68 9.94 16.94
CA ARG A 173 2.46 9.81 17.79
C ARG A 173 1.19 9.61 16.99
N THR A 174 1.25 8.89 15.86
CA THR A 174 0.08 8.50 15.09
C THR A 174 -0.91 7.73 15.98
N ALA A 175 -2.21 8.03 15.87
CA ALA A 175 -3.26 7.30 16.61
C ALA A 175 -3.49 5.93 15.95
N LEU A 176 -2.77 4.92 16.43
CA LEU A 176 -2.84 3.55 15.93
C LEU A 176 -4.00 2.78 16.55
N GLN A 177 -4.58 1.85 15.80
CA GLN A 177 -5.51 0.85 16.32
C GLN A 177 -4.74 -0.27 17.04
N THR A 178 -5.43 -1.02 17.88
CA THR A 178 -4.79 -2.08 18.70
C THR A 178 -4.48 -3.37 17.92
N ASN A 179 -5.15 -3.59 16.79
CA ASN A 179 -5.07 -4.82 15.98
C ASN A 179 -4.18 -4.67 14.74
N ILE A 180 -3.12 -3.87 14.83
CA ILE A 180 -2.18 -3.66 13.72
C ILE A 180 -0.94 -4.55 13.86
N ASN A 181 -0.31 -4.88 12.71
CA ASN A 181 1.04 -5.41 12.65
C ASN A 181 1.98 -4.36 12.07
N ILE A 182 2.95 -3.90 12.86
CA ILE A 182 3.95 -2.91 12.44
C ILE A 182 5.00 -3.60 11.57
N LEU A 183 5.16 -3.14 10.34
CA LEU A 183 6.09 -3.69 9.35
C LEU A 183 7.41 -2.93 9.27
N ALA A 184 7.35 -1.61 9.46
CA ALA A 184 8.52 -0.75 9.41
C ALA A 184 8.38 0.45 10.35
N THR A 185 9.52 0.89 10.88
CA THR A 185 9.65 2.04 11.77
C THR A 185 10.76 2.97 11.31
N ALA A 186 10.76 4.21 11.80
CA ALA A 186 11.87 5.14 11.66
C ALA A 186 12.07 5.93 12.97
N PHE A 187 13.32 6.25 13.30
CA PHE A 187 13.63 7.04 14.49
C PHE A 187 13.27 8.51 14.25
N SER A 188 12.29 8.99 15.01
CA SER A 188 11.82 10.38 14.95
C SER A 188 12.70 11.27 15.82
N ALA A 189 13.77 11.77 15.23
CA ALA A 189 14.85 12.45 15.91
C ALA A 189 14.43 13.84 16.43
N PRO A 190 14.77 14.20 17.71
CA PRO A 190 14.37 15.46 18.31
C PRO A 190 14.89 16.71 17.58
N GLU A 191 16.05 16.64 16.95
CA GLU A 191 16.64 17.73 16.15
C GLU A 191 15.75 18.10 14.95
N TRP A 192 14.91 17.16 14.48
CA TRP A 192 13.90 17.37 13.45
C TRP A 192 12.49 17.55 14.02
N LYS A 193 12.38 18.00 15.29
CA LYS A 193 11.11 18.15 16.03
C LYS A 193 10.36 16.82 16.25
N GLY A 194 11.09 15.73 16.24
CA GLY A 194 10.56 14.39 16.44
C GLY A 194 10.29 14.05 17.89
N SER A 195 9.74 12.84 18.10
CA SER A 195 9.32 12.33 19.42
C SER A 195 10.49 11.75 20.26
N GLY A 196 11.66 11.54 19.67
CA GLY A 196 12.79 10.83 20.30
C GLY A 196 12.59 9.30 20.38
N LYS A 197 11.73 8.74 19.57
CA LYS A 197 11.38 7.30 19.54
C LYS A 197 11.31 6.76 18.11
N ASP A 198 11.40 5.44 17.96
CA ASP A 198 11.02 4.78 16.70
C ASP A 198 9.50 4.89 16.54
N GLU A 199 9.07 5.46 15.42
CA GLU A 199 7.67 5.65 15.06
C GLU A 199 7.31 4.73 13.90
N PRO A 200 6.12 4.11 13.89
CA PRO A 200 5.65 3.30 12.77
C PRO A 200 5.50 4.12 11.49
N VAL A 201 6.03 3.60 10.37
CA VAL A 201 5.89 4.20 9.04
C VAL A 201 5.17 3.31 8.05
N ALA A 202 5.05 2.01 8.34
CA ALA A 202 4.23 1.07 7.57
C ALA A 202 3.65 -0.01 8.48
N PHE A 203 2.38 -0.33 8.30
CA PHE A 203 1.68 -1.34 9.10
C PHE A 203 0.49 -1.93 8.35
N THR A 204 0.02 -3.08 8.82
CA THR A 204 -1.17 -3.75 8.28
C THR A 204 -2.22 -3.95 9.35
N THR A 205 -3.49 -4.07 8.94
CA THR A 205 -4.59 -4.51 9.77
C THR A 205 -5.55 -5.37 8.96
N LYS A 206 -6.50 -6.01 9.65
CA LYS A 206 -7.61 -6.75 9.04
C LYS A 206 -8.91 -6.01 9.31
N PHE A 207 -9.83 -6.08 8.35
CA PHE A 207 -11.17 -5.55 8.48
C PHE A 207 -12.17 -6.53 7.85
N GLY A 208 -12.85 -7.31 8.68
CA GLY A 208 -13.58 -8.49 8.22
C GLY A 208 -12.63 -9.52 7.62
N ASP A 209 -12.94 -10.04 6.43
CA ASP A 209 -12.08 -10.95 5.66
C ASP A 209 -11.02 -10.20 4.85
N GLY A 210 -11.15 -8.87 4.74
CA GLY A 210 -10.24 -8.02 3.97
C GLY A 210 -8.97 -7.63 4.72
N ARG A 211 -8.10 -6.96 3.98
CA ARG A 211 -6.76 -6.58 4.43
C ARG A 211 -6.49 -5.13 4.11
N SER A 212 -5.89 -4.44 5.07
CA SER A 212 -5.46 -3.07 4.87
C SER A 212 -3.95 -2.93 5.07
N PHE A 213 -3.32 -2.14 4.20
CA PHE A 213 -1.95 -1.71 4.31
C PHE A 213 -1.90 -0.19 4.39
N ASN A 214 -1.19 0.34 5.37
CA ASN A 214 -0.98 1.78 5.54
C ASN A 214 0.52 2.06 5.47
N ILE A 215 0.91 3.02 4.63
CA ILE A 215 2.26 3.54 4.53
C ILE A 215 2.22 5.05 4.76
N LEU A 216 2.85 5.50 5.87
CA LEU A 216 2.87 6.92 6.27
C LEU A 216 3.93 7.74 5.53
N LEU A 217 4.75 7.10 4.70
CA LEU A 217 5.67 7.74 3.76
C LEU A 217 4.92 8.21 2.50
N GLY A 218 5.60 9.01 1.67
CA GLY A 218 5.04 9.48 0.39
C GLY A 218 4.39 10.85 0.48
N HIS A 219 4.92 11.74 1.35
CA HIS A 219 4.51 13.14 1.47
C HIS A 219 4.49 13.87 0.12
N ASP A 220 5.51 13.63 -0.69
CA ASP A 220 5.68 14.22 -2.02
C ASP A 220 6.33 13.23 -2.99
N THR A 221 6.53 13.66 -4.24
CA THR A 221 7.16 12.83 -5.27
C THR A 221 8.60 12.46 -4.95
N LYS A 222 9.32 13.30 -4.20
CA LYS A 222 10.71 13.04 -3.78
C LYS A 222 10.76 11.89 -2.76
N GLY A 223 9.87 11.88 -1.77
CA GLY A 223 9.72 10.75 -0.84
C GLY A 223 9.37 9.45 -1.56
N MET A 224 8.59 9.54 -2.65
CA MET A 224 8.20 8.40 -3.48
C MET A 224 9.32 7.90 -4.43
N ASP A 225 10.42 8.62 -4.60
CA ASP A 225 11.55 8.19 -5.43
C ASP A 225 12.42 7.10 -4.76
N SER A 226 12.32 6.93 -3.46
CA SER A 226 13.02 5.88 -2.73
C SER A 226 12.62 4.50 -3.24
N ALA A 227 13.59 3.68 -3.64
CA ALA A 227 13.33 2.30 -4.07
C ALA A 227 12.63 1.48 -2.98
N GLY A 228 12.97 1.72 -1.71
CA GLY A 228 12.33 1.06 -0.58
C GLY A 228 10.86 1.45 -0.41
N PHE A 229 10.50 2.72 -0.65
CA PHE A 229 9.10 3.15 -0.69
C PHE A 229 8.34 2.44 -1.81
N GLN A 230 8.89 2.45 -3.04
CA GLN A 230 8.24 1.85 -4.21
C GLN A 230 8.00 0.35 -4.01
N GLU A 231 8.99 -0.33 -3.44
CA GLU A 231 8.90 -1.75 -3.13
C GLU A 231 7.85 -2.04 -2.05
N LEU A 232 7.84 -1.30 -0.94
CA LEU A 232 6.83 -1.43 0.11
C LEU A 232 5.42 -1.14 -0.44
N LEU A 233 5.27 -0.12 -1.28
CA LEU A 233 3.99 0.24 -1.88
C LEU A 233 3.47 -0.90 -2.76
N CYS A 234 4.26 -1.36 -3.73
CA CYS A 234 3.83 -2.42 -4.65
C CYS A 234 3.47 -3.71 -3.91
N ARG A 235 4.32 -4.14 -2.97
CA ARG A 235 4.04 -5.35 -2.16
C ARG A 235 2.87 -5.16 -1.22
N GLY A 236 2.70 -3.98 -0.65
CA GLY A 236 1.57 -3.65 0.22
C GLY A 236 0.24 -3.71 -0.52
N VAL A 237 0.19 -3.15 -1.74
CA VAL A 237 -1.00 -3.19 -2.61
C VAL A 237 -1.30 -4.62 -3.04
N GLU A 238 -0.30 -5.40 -3.48
CA GLU A 238 -0.49 -6.79 -3.86
C GLU A 238 -0.98 -7.64 -2.69
N TRP A 239 -0.38 -7.49 -1.51
CA TRP A 239 -0.79 -8.22 -0.32
C TRP A 239 -2.21 -7.84 0.14
N ALA A 240 -2.57 -6.56 0.10
CA ALA A 240 -3.91 -6.13 0.45
C ALA A 240 -4.95 -6.77 -0.49
N ALA A 241 -4.68 -6.82 -1.79
CA ALA A 241 -5.56 -7.43 -2.77
C ALA A 241 -5.66 -8.96 -2.63
N THR A 242 -4.51 -9.65 -2.44
CA THR A 242 -4.43 -11.12 -2.63
C THR A 242 -4.12 -11.91 -1.36
N GLY A 243 -3.61 -11.26 -0.30
CA GLY A 243 -3.06 -11.91 0.89
C GLY A 243 -1.65 -12.50 0.67
N LYS A 244 -1.06 -12.30 -0.50
CA LYS A 244 0.25 -12.82 -0.89
C LYS A 244 1.10 -11.71 -1.50
N VAL A 245 2.40 -11.97 -1.64
CA VAL A 245 3.32 -11.18 -2.45
C VAL A 245 4.07 -12.16 -3.33
N SER A 246 3.98 -11.96 -4.63
CA SER A 246 4.67 -12.79 -5.61
C SER A 246 6.18 -12.68 -5.45
N PRO A 247 6.96 -13.75 -5.64
CA PRO A 247 8.40 -13.64 -5.75
C PRO A 247 8.73 -12.64 -6.85
N GLN A 248 9.56 -11.64 -6.56
CA GLN A 248 10.06 -10.79 -7.62
C GLN A 248 10.93 -11.63 -8.54
N ASN A 249 10.61 -11.60 -9.81
CA ASN A 249 11.56 -12.07 -10.81
C ASN A 249 12.77 -11.14 -10.69
N SER A 250 13.89 -11.65 -10.18
CA SER A 250 15.17 -10.96 -10.30
C SER A 250 15.30 -10.48 -11.74
N PRO A 251 15.79 -9.25 -11.99
CA PRO A 251 15.98 -8.79 -13.35
C PRO A 251 16.73 -9.90 -14.10
N THR A 252 16.09 -10.50 -15.09
CA THR A 252 16.75 -11.45 -15.97
C THR A 252 18.02 -10.78 -16.46
N GLU A 253 19.19 -11.34 -16.12
CA GLU A 253 20.45 -10.99 -16.78
C GLU A 253 20.14 -10.93 -18.28
N LYS A 254 20.16 -9.72 -18.83
CA LYS A 254 20.10 -9.56 -20.27
C LYS A 254 21.29 -10.35 -20.79
N SER A 255 21.00 -11.49 -21.37
CA SER A 255 22.00 -12.29 -22.10
C SER A 255 22.75 -11.35 -23.05
N LYS A 256 24.06 -11.24 -22.79
CA LYS A 256 25.00 -10.55 -23.67
C LYS A 256 25.13 -11.30 -24.98
#